data_38b37d5225572ad59522d934009a48d9
#
_entry.id   38b37d5225572ad59522d934009a48d9
#
_cell.length_a   1.000
_cell.length_b   1.000
_cell.length_c   1.000
_cell.angle_alpha   90.00
_cell.angle_beta   90.00
_cell.angle_gamma   90.00
#
_symmetry.space_group_name_H-M   'P 1'
#
loop_
_entity.id
_entity.type
_entity.pdbx_description
1 polymer ?
#
loop_
_entity_poly.entity_id
_entity_poly.type
_entity_poly.pdbx_seq_one_letter_code
_entity_poly.pdbx_strand_id
1 'polypeptide(L)'
;KFWKESSLNFINNLKIRASWGKMGDDGALAYQFLNGYTYPVGGAAYAMPGGAIFDGSFVNASATKGLANQSISWIEAKTFDIGFDLEAWDGLLGLTVDYFRRDRDGLLTTRAASLPGVVGAALPQENLNGDMTRGYEIEISHRNTINEFSYEIKGNFAYARSENKHVEGARKGNSYLNWKQNSNDRFTDLWWGYGAGERFTSWDQIYYNSIYIGRGSVLGDYNYEDWNGDGWINELDEHPLTNTGDRPLINFGLTFNASWKGFYIILENFC
;
A
#
# COMPACT_ATOMS: atom_id res chain seq x y z
N LYS A 1 4.18 -9.71 -41.27
CA LYS A 1 4.08 -8.97 -42.57
C LYS A 1 2.73 -9.20 -43.28
N PHE A 2 1.78 -9.98 -42.71
CA PHE A 2 0.51 -10.33 -43.38
C PHE A 2 -0.47 -9.12 -43.50
N TRP A 3 -0.31 -8.08 -42.69
CA TRP A 3 -1.14 -6.87 -42.79
C TRP A 3 -0.71 -5.89 -43.90
N LYS A 4 0.44 -6.09 -44.55
CA LYS A 4 0.91 -5.19 -45.61
C LYS A 4 0.02 -5.17 -46.84
N GLU A 5 -0.75 -6.23 -47.07
CA GLU A 5 -1.71 -6.37 -48.18
C GLU A 5 -3.16 -6.11 -47.76
N SER A 6 -3.38 -5.68 -46.52
CA SER A 6 -4.70 -5.39 -45.94
C SER A 6 -4.90 -3.90 -45.74
N SER A 7 -6.10 -3.50 -45.33
CA SER A 7 -6.41 -2.12 -44.89
C SER A 7 -5.59 -1.65 -43.68
N LEU A 8 -4.81 -2.55 -43.08
CA LEU A 8 -3.96 -2.28 -41.90
C LEU A 8 -2.49 -2.00 -42.28
N ASN A 9 -2.23 -1.60 -43.52
CA ASN A 9 -0.88 -1.34 -44.05
C ASN A 9 -0.15 -0.19 -43.33
N PHE A 10 -0.90 0.68 -42.60
CA PHE A 10 -0.36 1.75 -41.78
C PHE A 10 0.38 1.25 -40.53
N ILE A 11 0.19 -0.01 -40.12
CA ILE A 11 0.88 -0.62 -38.99
C ILE A 11 2.28 -1.06 -39.42
N ASN A 12 3.30 -0.44 -38.84
CA ASN A 12 4.69 -0.80 -39.07
C ASN A 12 5.13 -1.95 -38.18
N ASN A 13 4.80 -1.87 -36.89
CA ASN A 13 5.12 -2.87 -35.92
C ASN A 13 3.97 -3.06 -34.93
N LEU A 14 3.65 -4.31 -34.64
CA LEU A 14 2.74 -4.70 -33.57
C LEU A 14 3.37 -5.88 -32.84
N LYS A 15 3.62 -5.70 -31.55
CA LYS A 15 4.19 -6.72 -30.68
C LYS A 15 3.30 -6.91 -29.46
N ILE A 16 2.93 -8.13 -29.20
CA ILE A 16 2.24 -8.53 -27.98
C ILE A 16 3.26 -9.17 -27.06
N ARG A 17 3.26 -8.76 -25.80
CA ARG A 17 4.11 -9.27 -24.73
C ARG A 17 3.22 -9.90 -23.66
N ALA A 18 3.65 -11.02 -23.10
CA ALA A 18 3.05 -11.60 -21.93
C ALA A 18 4.14 -12.23 -21.07
N SER A 19 4.10 -12.01 -19.79
CA SER A 19 5.00 -12.63 -18.85
C SER A 19 4.23 -13.14 -17.63
N TRP A 20 4.71 -14.22 -17.06
CA TRP A 20 4.27 -14.73 -15.77
C TRP A 20 5.48 -15.22 -15.00
N GLY A 21 5.54 -14.87 -13.73
CA GLY A 21 6.64 -15.25 -12.86
C GLY A 21 6.21 -15.45 -11.43
N LYS A 22 6.96 -16.30 -10.72
CA LYS A 22 6.83 -16.52 -9.29
C LYS A 22 8.19 -16.24 -8.65
N MET A 23 8.19 -15.40 -7.62
CA MET A 23 9.37 -15.04 -6.85
C MET A 23 9.15 -15.35 -5.38
N GLY A 24 10.21 -15.72 -4.66
CA GLY A 24 10.23 -15.79 -3.22
C GLY A 24 10.96 -14.60 -2.62
N ASP A 25 10.50 -14.15 -1.47
CA ASP A 25 11.14 -13.09 -0.67
C ASP A 25 11.36 -13.64 0.74
N ASP A 26 12.58 -13.54 1.25
CA ASP A 26 13.00 -13.99 2.57
C ASP A 26 12.97 -12.88 3.63
N GLY A 27 12.21 -11.82 3.44
CA GLY A 27 12.09 -10.65 4.34
C GLY A 27 11.76 -10.96 5.81
N ALA A 28 11.92 -12.21 6.23
CA ALA A 28 11.78 -12.66 7.60
C ALA A 28 13.00 -12.31 8.45
N LEU A 29 12.78 -12.08 9.75
CA LEU A 29 13.88 -12.02 10.70
C LEU A 29 14.64 -13.34 10.74
N ALA A 30 15.97 -13.26 10.77
CA ALA A 30 16.81 -14.46 10.77
C ALA A 30 16.55 -15.33 12.01
N TYR A 31 16.63 -16.65 11.80
CA TYR A 31 16.60 -17.67 12.87
C TYR A 31 15.29 -17.76 13.68
N GLN A 32 14.16 -17.32 13.16
CA GLN A 32 12.86 -17.43 13.85
C GLN A 32 12.38 -18.87 14.04
N PHE A 33 12.97 -19.82 13.31
CA PHE A 33 12.67 -21.25 13.43
C PHE A 33 13.44 -21.95 14.55
N LEU A 34 14.39 -21.25 15.21
CA LEU A 34 15.21 -21.80 16.29
C LEU A 34 14.73 -21.33 17.66
N ASN A 35 14.49 -22.29 18.56
CA ASN A 35 14.40 -22.00 19.98
C ASN A 35 15.77 -21.53 20.51
N GLY A 36 15.75 -20.59 21.44
CA GLY A 36 17.00 -20.10 22.00
C GLY A 36 16.83 -19.15 23.16
N TYR A 37 17.94 -18.68 23.65
CA TYR A 37 18.01 -17.72 24.74
C TYR A 37 18.78 -16.49 24.27
N THR A 38 18.40 -15.34 24.83
CA THR A 38 19.17 -14.10 24.73
C THR A 38 20.04 -13.99 25.97
N TYR A 39 21.33 -13.79 25.80
CA TYR A 39 22.31 -13.59 26.87
C TYR A 39 23.38 -12.59 26.44
N PRO A 40 23.75 -11.64 27.27
CA PRO A 40 23.02 -11.19 28.45
C PRO A 40 21.67 -10.55 28.08
N VAL A 41 20.72 -10.59 29.01
CA VAL A 41 19.44 -9.84 28.81
C VAL A 41 19.76 -8.36 28.90
N GLY A 42 19.50 -7.61 27.83
CA GLY A 42 19.64 -6.14 27.83
C GLY A 42 18.68 -5.49 28.80
N GLY A 43 19.14 -4.58 29.63
CA GLY A 43 18.33 -3.70 30.45
C GLY A 43 18.26 -2.29 29.85
N ALA A 44 17.16 -1.55 30.09
CA ALA A 44 17.10 -0.11 29.81
C ALA A 44 18.12 0.63 30.70
N ALA A 45 18.65 1.76 30.23
CA ALA A 45 19.76 2.51 30.86
C ALA A 45 19.59 2.85 32.36
N TYR A 46 18.39 2.72 32.89
CA TYR A 46 18.06 2.93 34.32
C TYR A 46 17.37 1.72 34.98
N ALA A 47 17.08 0.67 34.24
CA ALA A 47 16.68 -0.60 34.82
C ALA A 47 17.95 -1.45 34.99
N MET A 48 18.08 -2.13 36.12
CA MET A 48 19.17 -3.10 36.27
C MET A 48 19.20 -4.01 35.04
N PRO A 49 20.37 -4.22 34.41
CA PRO A 49 20.50 -5.25 33.38
C PRO A 49 19.88 -6.52 33.95
N GLY A 50 19.09 -7.26 33.13
CA GLY A 50 18.46 -8.49 33.60
C GLY A 50 19.47 -9.42 34.25
N GLY A 51 19.41 -9.54 35.57
CA GLY A 51 20.36 -10.30 36.35
C GLY A 51 20.12 -10.11 37.85
N ALA A 52 20.97 -10.69 38.67
CA ALA A 52 20.92 -10.60 40.12
C ALA A 52 22.34 -10.51 40.71
N ILE A 53 22.43 -9.98 41.94
CA ILE A 53 23.68 -9.96 42.67
C ILE A 53 23.75 -11.24 43.47
N PHE A 54 24.82 -12.06 43.23
CA PHE A 54 25.14 -13.21 43.98
C PHE A 54 26.54 -13.04 44.60
N ASP A 55 26.65 -13.20 45.88
CA ASP A 55 27.89 -13.05 46.66
C ASP A 55 28.67 -11.76 46.29
N GLY A 56 27.96 -10.65 46.23
CA GLY A 56 28.53 -9.34 45.91
C GLY A 56 28.89 -9.11 44.43
N SER A 57 28.67 -10.07 43.56
CA SER A 57 28.94 -9.99 42.14
C SER A 57 27.66 -10.00 41.32
N PHE A 58 27.59 -9.11 40.29
CA PHE A 58 26.45 -9.09 39.39
C PHE A 58 26.55 -10.22 38.37
N VAL A 59 25.50 -11.05 38.28
CA VAL A 59 25.38 -12.15 37.33
C VAL A 59 24.29 -11.82 36.33
N ASN A 60 24.62 -11.81 35.03
CA ASN A 60 23.65 -11.57 33.97
C ASN A 60 22.62 -12.70 33.88
N ALA A 61 21.38 -12.33 33.65
CA ALA A 61 20.32 -13.29 33.36
C ALA A 61 20.26 -13.66 31.87
N SER A 62 19.60 -14.76 31.60
CA SER A 62 19.14 -15.12 30.23
C SER A 62 17.63 -15.10 30.15
N ALA A 63 17.10 -14.80 28.99
CA ALA A 63 15.67 -14.87 28.70
C ALA A 63 15.41 -15.71 27.47
N THR A 64 14.26 -16.34 27.38
CA THR A 64 13.83 -17.07 26.18
C THR A 64 13.58 -16.07 25.04
N LYS A 65 13.93 -16.44 23.82
CA LYS A 65 13.67 -15.62 22.62
C LYS A 65 12.19 -15.54 22.21
N GLY A 66 11.31 -16.22 22.88
CA GLY A 66 9.92 -16.42 22.50
C GLY A 66 9.69 -17.79 21.86
N LEU A 67 8.52 -17.98 21.28
CA LEU A 67 8.19 -19.24 20.60
C LEU A 67 8.78 -19.23 19.19
N ALA A 68 9.38 -20.36 18.79
CA ALA A 68 9.89 -20.54 17.45
C ALA A 68 8.78 -20.97 16.48
N ASN A 69 8.84 -20.48 15.24
CA ASN A 69 8.00 -20.98 14.16
C ASN A 69 8.84 -21.87 13.23
N GLN A 70 8.67 -23.17 13.35
CA GLN A 70 9.35 -24.14 12.49
C GLN A 70 8.75 -24.22 11.07
N SER A 71 7.56 -23.65 10.87
CA SER A 71 6.83 -23.67 9.59
C SER A 71 6.98 -22.37 8.80
N ILE A 72 7.84 -21.45 9.25
CA ILE A 72 8.07 -20.20 8.54
C ILE A 72 8.60 -20.47 7.14
N SER A 73 8.04 -19.79 6.17
CA SER A 73 8.38 -19.94 4.75
C SER A 73 8.59 -18.59 4.10
N TRP A 74 9.04 -18.61 2.87
CA TRP A 74 9.20 -17.42 2.03
C TRP A 74 7.85 -16.83 1.69
N ILE A 75 7.82 -15.51 1.56
CA ILE A 75 6.70 -14.79 0.97
C ILE A 75 6.72 -15.09 -0.53
N GLU A 76 5.60 -15.49 -1.09
CA GLU A 76 5.47 -15.77 -2.51
C GLU A 76 4.83 -14.57 -3.23
N ALA A 77 5.50 -14.08 -4.28
CA ALA A 77 4.95 -13.09 -5.18
C ALA A 77 4.72 -13.71 -6.56
N LYS A 78 3.49 -13.72 -7.03
CA LYS A 78 3.09 -14.16 -8.39
C LYS A 78 2.76 -12.91 -9.20
N THR A 79 3.52 -12.67 -10.27
CA THR A 79 3.31 -11.52 -11.14
C THR A 79 2.88 -12.01 -12.51
N PHE A 80 1.83 -11.39 -13.02
CA PHE A 80 1.35 -11.51 -14.39
C PHE A 80 1.42 -10.14 -15.04
N ASP A 81 1.92 -10.09 -16.27
CA ASP A 81 2.04 -8.89 -17.06
C ASP A 81 1.64 -9.20 -18.51
N ILE A 82 0.84 -8.33 -19.11
CA ILE A 82 0.48 -8.39 -20.53
C ILE A 82 0.51 -6.99 -21.11
N GLY A 83 1.19 -6.86 -22.24
CA GLY A 83 1.29 -5.58 -22.92
C GLY A 83 1.32 -5.72 -24.44
N PHE A 84 1.14 -4.60 -25.10
CA PHE A 84 1.35 -4.50 -26.53
C PHE A 84 2.07 -3.20 -26.90
N ASP A 85 2.90 -3.30 -27.93
CA ASP A 85 3.59 -2.18 -28.55
C ASP A 85 3.06 -2.03 -29.97
N LEU A 86 2.62 -0.84 -30.32
CA LEU A 86 2.17 -0.47 -31.66
C LEU A 86 3.02 0.67 -32.19
N GLU A 87 3.50 0.52 -33.43
CA GLU A 87 4.10 1.61 -34.21
C GLU A 87 3.36 1.72 -35.52
N ALA A 88 2.91 2.93 -35.87
CA ALA A 88 2.10 3.17 -37.05
C ALA A 88 2.57 4.41 -37.82
N TRP A 89 2.19 4.47 -39.12
CA TRP A 89 2.48 5.57 -40.05
C TRP A 89 3.97 5.92 -40.08
N ASP A 90 4.80 4.89 -40.32
CA ASP A 90 6.27 5.01 -40.41
C ASP A 90 6.91 5.65 -39.16
N GLY A 91 6.37 5.30 -38.00
CA GLY A 91 6.85 5.78 -36.70
C GLY A 91 6.31 7.14 -36.30
N LEU A 92 5.32 7.69 -37.02
CA LEU A 92 4.63 8.91 -36.61
C LEU A 92 3.88 8.75 -35.26
N LEU A 93 3.28 7.57 -35.04
CA LEU A 93 2.59 7.22 -33.81
C LEU A 93 3.19 5.97 -33.17
N GLY A 94 3.56 6.06 -31.90
CA GLY A 94 3.90 4.95 -31.04
C GLY A 94 2.90 4.86 -29.90
N LEU A 95 2.50 3.63 -29.53
CA LEU A 95 1.63 3.34 -28.40
C LEU A 95 2.10 2.07 -27.71
N THR A 96 2.36 2.17 -26.41
CA THR A 96 2.65 1.04 -25.53
C THR A 96 1.59 1.00 -24.44
N VAL A 97 1.03 -0.17 -24.19
CA VAL A 97 0.06 -0.38 -23.10
C VAL A 97 0.45 -1.65 -22.37
N ASP A 98 0.53 -1.56 -21.08
CA ASP A 98 0.79 -2.66 -20.17
C ASP A 98 -0.27 -2.76 -19.09
N TYR A 99 -0.67 -3.98 -18.78
CA TYR A 99 -1.46 -4.33 -17.61
C TYR A 99 -0.69 -5.32 -16.77
N PHE A 100 -0.56 -5.05 -15.49
CA PHE A 100 0.10 -5.95 -14.55
C PHE A 100 -0.78 -6.27 -13.35
N ARG A 101 -0.55 -7.45 -12.80
CA ARG A 101 -1.11 -7.91 -11.54
C ARG A 101 -0.07 -8.69 -10.77
N ARG A 102 0.13 -8.32 -9.50
CA ARG A 102 1.00 -9.02 -8.56
C ARG A 102 0.19 -9.43 -7.33
N ASP A 103 0.11 -10.72 -7.10
CA ASP A 103 -0.45 -11.31 -5.89
C ASP A 103 0.69 -11.75 -4.98
N ARG A 104 0.69 -11.32 -3.70
CA ARG A 104 1.65 -11.77 -2.69
C ARG A 104 0.89 -12.56 -1.64
N ASP A 105 1.40 -13.76 -1.36
CA ASP A 105 0.87 -14.68 -0.38
C ASP A 105 1.93 -14.97 0.69
N GLY A 106 1.49 -15.21 1.93
CA GLY A 106 2.38 -15.57 3.02
C GLY A 106 3.15 -14.39 3.60
N LEU A 107 2.62 -13.17 3.53
CA LEU A 107 3.19 -12.03 4.25
C LEU A 107 3.20 -12.30 5.74
N LEU A 108 4.32 -11.99 6.38
CA LEU A 108 4.56 -12.31 7.77
C LEU A 108 3.78 -11.39 8.70
N THR A 109 3.10 -11.97 9.66
CA THR A 109 2.44 -11.27 10.75
C THR A 109 2.37 -12.14 11.99
N THR A 110 2.17 -11.52 13.15
CA THR A 110 1.88 -12.25 14.38
C THR A 110 0.38 -12.52 14.44
N ARG A 111 -0.01 -13.76 14.77
CA ARG A 111 -1.43 -14.13 14.93
C ARG A 111 -2.11 -13.23 15.95
N ALA A 112 -3.31 -12.76 15.60
CA ALA A 112 -4.08 -11.84 16.45
C ALA A 112 -4.66 -12.49 17.73
N ALA A 113 -4.57 -13.82 17.86
CA ALA A 113 -4.94 -14.51 19.08
C ALA A 113 -3.91 -14.20 20.18
N SER A 114 -4.36 -13.61 21.29
CA SER A 114 -3.48 -13.39 22.44
C SER A 114 -3.23 -14.69 23.18
N LEU A 115 -1.97 -15.00 23.45
CA LEU A 115 -1.65 -16.03 24.45
C LEU A 115 -1.99 -15.51 25.85
N PRO A 116 -2.55 -16.36 26.73
CA PRO A 116 -2.67 -15.99 28.13
C PRO A 116 -1.29 -15.61 28.69
N GLY A 117 -1.22 -14.53 29.49
CA GLY A 117 0.03 -14.04 30.07
C GLY A 117 0.79 -15.06 30.90
N VAL A 118 0.11 -16.11 31.39
CA VAL A 118 0.72 -17.24 32.13
C VAL A 118 1.73 -18.03 31.26
N VAL A 119 1.61 -17.97 29.95
CA VAL A 119 2.57 -18.65 29.04
C VAL A 119 3.94 -17.94 29.04
N GLY A 120 3.98 -16.65 29.34
CA GLY A 120 5.22 -15.88 29.47
C GLY A 120 6.07 -15.80 28.18
N ALA A 121 5.48 -16.04 27.00
CA ALA A 121 6.18 -15.99 25.71
C ALA A 121 5.37 -15.23 24.65
N ALA A 122 6.08 -14.53 23.75
CA ALA A 122 5.46 -13.87 22.60
C ALA A 122 5.21 -14.91 21.48
N LEU A 123 4.11 -14.69 20.72
CA LEU A 123 3.84 -15.47 19.51
C LEU A 123 4.85 -15.14 18.41
N PRO A 124 5.28 -16.15 17.65
CA PRO A 124 6.16 -15.94 16.51
C PRO A 124 5.37 -15.32 15.34
N GLN A 125 6.11 -14.84 14.34
CA GLN A 125 5.53 -14.50 13.05
C GLN A 125 5.17 -15.76 12.27
N GLU A 126 4.07 -15.68 11.53
CA GLU A 126 3.55 -16.72 10.64
C GLU A 126 3.24 -16.14 9.27
N ASN A 127 3.27 -16.97 8.23
CA ASN A 127 2.93 -16.59 6.86
C ASN A 127 1.39 -16.58 6.68
N LEU A 128 0.71 -15.51 7.11
CA LEU A 128 -0.75 -15.46 7.17
C LEU A 128 -1.37 -14.47 6.22
N ASN A 129 -0.72 -13.32 5.97
CA ASN A 129 -1.34 -12.25 5.19
C ASN A 129 -1.07 -12.38 3.70
N GLY A 130 -1.91 -11.72 2.92
CA GLY A 130 -1.78 -11.63 1.47
C GLY A 130 -2.32 -10.31 0.94
N ASP A 131 -1.71 -9.81 -0.11
CA ASP A 131 -2.17 -8.63 -0.83
C ASP A 131 -2.10 -8.82 -2.36
N MET A 132 -2.74 -7.91 -3.07
CA MET A 132 -2.72 -7.84 -4.52
C MET A 132 -2.49 -6.40 -4.94
N THR A 133 -1.59 -6.20 -5.90
CA THR A 133 -1.42 -4.92 -6.60
C THR A 133 -1.73 -5.12 -8.07
N ARG A 134 -2.55 -4.24 -8.66
CA ARG A 134 -2.85 -4.24 -10.09
C ARG A 134 -2.77 -2.82 -10.63
N GLY A 135 -2.43 -2.73 -11.89
CA GLY A 135 -2.31 -1.44 -12.55
C GLY A 135 -2.20 -1.56 -14.06
N TYR A 136 -2.15 -0.42 -14.69
CA TYR A 136 -1.90 -0.30 -16.12
C TYR A 136 -1.04 0.93 -16.39
N GLU A 137 -0.22 0.81 -17.41
CA GLU A 137 0.68 1.84 -17.90
C GLU A 137 0.40 2.07 -19.37
N ILE A 138 0.39 3.33 -19.78
CA ILE A 138 0.16 3.72 -21.16
C ILE A 138 1.23 4.74 -21.52
N GLU A 139 1.94 4.48 -22.60
CA GLU A 139 2.84 5.43 -23.23
C GLU A 139 2.36 5.71 -24.65
N ILE A 140 2.23 6.98 -25.00
CA ILE A 140 1.91 7.43 -26.35
C ILE A 140 3.00 8.38 -26.82
N SER A 141 3.46 8.18 -28.05
CA SER A 141 4.44 9.05 -28.66
C SER A 141 3.99 9.46 -30.05
N HIS A 142 4.21 10.72 -30.37
CA HIS A 142 4.00 11.27 -31.69
C HIS A 142 5.26 11.99 -32.12
N ARG A 143 5.87 11.56 -33.23
CA ARG A 143 7.08 12.17 -33.79
C ARG A 143 6.91 12.45 -35.26
N ASN A 144 7.40 13.60 -35.68
CA ASN A 144 7.39 13.96 -37.08
C ASN A 144 8.58 14.85 -37.45
N THR A 145 8.92 14.86 -38.72
CA THR A 145 9.93 15.77 -39.27
C THR A 145 9.34 16.48 -40.49
N ILE A 146 9.28 17.79 -40.41
CA ILE A 146 8.78 18.67 -41.45
C ILE A 146 9.95 19.54 -41.94
N ASN A 147 10.54 19.18 -43.07
CA ASN A 147 11.78 19.78 -43.58
C ASN A 147 12.92 19.69 -42.55
N GLU A 148 13.38 20.85 -42.04
CA GLU A 148 14.48 20.95 -41.05
C GLU A 148 13.97 20.97 -39.59
N PHE A 149 12.66 20.93 -39.40
CA PHE A 149 12.03 20.92 -38.07
C PHE A 149 11.61 19.51 -37.71
N SER A 150 12.18 18.97 -36.63
CA SER A 150 11.79 17.68 -36.06
C SER A 150 11.23 17.87 -34.67
N TYR A 151 10.16 17.16 -34.35
CA TYR A 151 9.58 17.18 -33.02
C TYR A 151 9.12 15.79 -32.57
N GLU A 152 9.07 15.62 -31.26
CA GLU A 152 8.53 14.45 -30.58
C GLU A 152 7.73 14.89 -29.36
N ILE A 153 6.53 14.38 -29.23
CA ILE A 153 5.67 14.53 -28.05
C ILE A 153 5.49 13.16 -27.46
N LYS A 154 5.82 13.01 -26.18
CA LYS A 154 5.58 11.77 -25.42
C LYS A 154 4.68 12.06 -24.25
N GLY A 155 3.66 11.24 -24.07
CA GLY A 155 2.82 11.21 -22.88
C GLY A 155 2.91 9.84 -22.23
N ASN A 156 3.08 9.80 -20.92
CA ASN A 156 2.96 8.60 -20.13
C ASN A 156 1.88 8.74 -19.09
N PHE A 157 1.20 7.66 -18.80
CA PHE A 157 0.16 7.56 -17.80
C PHE A 157 0.31 6.22 -17.08
N ALA A 158 0.31 6.25 -15.74
CA ALA A 158 0.36 5.06 -14.91
C ALA A 158 -0.69 5.13 -13.82
N TYR A 159 -1.36 4.02 -13.59
CA TYR A 159 -2.28 3.79 -12.50
C TYR A 159 -1.96 2.48 -11.82
N ALA A 160 -1.81 2.50 -10.49
CA ALA A 160 -1.60 1.29 -9.71
C ALA A 160 -2.33 1.39 -8.37
N ARG A 161 -2.95 0.30 -7.94
CA ARG A 161 -3.61 0.25 -6.64
C ARG A 161 -3.44 -1.11 -5.97
N SER A 162 -3.24 -1.08 -4.64
CA SER A 162 -3.07 -2.26 -3.82
C SER A 162 -4.33 -2.54 -2.98
N GLU A 163 -4.65 -3.82 -2.84
CA GLU A 163 -5.80 -4.34 -2.12
C GLU A 163 -5.32 -5.47 -1.19
N ASN A 164 -5.70 -5.42 0.07
CA ASN A 164 -5.50 -6.54 0.98
C ASN A 164 -6.40 -7.70 0.55
N LYS A 165 -5.85 -8.90 0.42
CA LYS A 165 -6.62 -10.12 0.16
C LYS A 165 -6.96 -10.85 1.43
N HIS A 166 -5.98 -10.99 2.29
CA HIS A 166 -6.16 -11.56 3.61
C HIS A 166 -5.30 -10.82 4.62
N VAL A 167 -5.91 -10.39 5.70
CA VAL A 167 -5.24 -9.80 6.85
C VAL A 167 -5.70 -10.54 8.09
N GLU A 168 -4.75 -11.13 8.79
CA GLU A 168 -5.01 -11.82 10.06
C GLU A 168 -5.59 -10.84 11.07
N GLY A 169 -6.69 -11.21 11.70
CA GLY A 169 -7.35 -10.39 12.69
C GLY A 169 -8.30 -11.19 13.58
N ALA A 170 -8.35 -10.86 14.87
CA ALA A 170 -9.29 -11.46 15.79
C ALA A 170 -10.73 -11.00 15.50
N ARG A 171 -11.69 -11.91 15.58
CA ARG A 171 -13.10 -11.56 15.51
C ARG A 171 -13.49 -10.66 16.69
N LYS A 172 -14.25 -9.63 16.40
CA LYS A 172 -14.76 -8.69 17.40
C LYS A 172 -16.18 -9.08 17.82
N GLY A 173 -16.65 -8.49 18.94
CA GLY A 173 -17.88 -8.90 19.61
C GLY A 173 -19.18 -8.73 18.80
N ASN A 174 -19.20 -7.84 17.81
CA ASN A 174 -20.40 -7.60 16.99
C ASN A 174 -20.07 -7.40 15.50
N SER A 175 -21.11 -7.39 14.68
CA SER A 175 -20.99 -7.27 13.21
C SER A 175 -20.41 -5.92 12.77
N TYR A 176 -20.76 -4.83 13.45
CA TYR A 176 -20.26 -3.49 13.14
C TYR A 176 -18.75 -3.40 13.37
N LEU A 177 -18.27 -3.84 14.54
CA LEU A 177 -16.84 -3.86 14.85
C LEU A 177 -16.05 -4.80 13.92
N ASN A 178 -16.64 -5.95 13.55
CA ASN A 178 -16.02 -6.84 12.57
C ASN A 178 -15.91 -6.16 11.21
N TRP A 179 -16.95 -5.46 10.76
CA TRP A 179 -16.91 -4.69 9.52
C TRP A 179 -15.86 -3.58 9.59
N LYS A 180 -15.87 -2.76 10.64
CA LYS A 180 -14.95 -1.61 10.80
C LYS A 180 -13.49 -2.04 10.80
N GLN A 181 -13.15 -3.09 11.52
CA GLN A 181 -11.77 -3.53 11.72
C GLN A 181 -11.29 -4.59 10.72
N ASN A 182 -12.18 -5.10 9.88
CA ASN A 182 -11.80 -6.03 8.82
C ASN A 182 -11.13 -5.29 7.68
N SER A 183 -9.88 -5.63 7.39
CA SER A 183 -9.12 -5.08 6.26
C SER A 183 -9.10 -6.00 5.03
N ASN A 184 -9.75 -7.18 5.10
CA ASN A 184 -9.82 -8.10 3.97
C ASN A 184 -10.65 -7.50 2.84
N ASP A 185 -10.23 -7.74 1.61
CA ASP A 185 -10.86 -7.27 0.38
C ASP A 185 -11.07 -5.74 0.36
N ARG A 186 -10.11 -5.01 0.96
CA ARG A 186 -10.10 -3.54 1.00
C ARG A 186 -8.81 -2.99 0.40
N PHE A 187 -8.95 -1.85 -0.25
CA PHE A 187 -7.80 -1.08 -0.68
C PHE A 187 -6.94 -0.65 0.51
N THR A 188 -5.64 -0.67 0.36
CA THR A 188 -4.68 -0.34 1.42
C THR A 188 -4.59 1.16 1.71
N ASP A 189 -5.11 1.97 0.80
CA ASP A 189 -5.02 3.43 0.79
C ASP A 189 -6.31 4.14 1.20
N LEU A 190 -7.29 3.42 1.78
CA LEU A 190 -8.52 4.04 2.28
C LEU A 190 -8.24 4.96 3.46
N TRP A 191 -8.74 6.18 3.37
CA TRP A 191 -8.66 7.14 4.46
C TRP A 191 -9.88 7.03 5.36
N TRP A 192 -9.62 6.71 6.62
CA TRP A 192 -10.62 6.62 7.67
C TRP A 192 -10.56 7.86 8.56
N GLY A 193 -11.73 8.33 8.99
CA GLY A 193 -11.84 9.48 9.89
C GLY A 193 -13.30 9.80 10.20
N TYR A 194 -13.50 10.90 10.90
CA TYR A 194 -14.83 11.40 11.22
C TYR A 194 -15.37 12.22 10.06
N GLY A 195 -16.63 11.95 9.66
CA GLY A 195 -17.39 12.87 8.81
C GLY A 195 -17.55 14.20 9.52
N ALA A 196 -17.32 15.30 8.80
CA ALA A 196 -17.48 16.64 9.37
C ALA A 196 -18.54 17.40 8.59
N GLY A 197 -19.52 17.92 9.31
CA GLY A 197 -20.49 18.87 8.80
C GLY A 197 -19.99 20.32 8.86
N GLU A 198 -20.93 21.25 8.98
CA GLU A 198 -20.61 22.69 9.14
C GLU A 198 -20.00 22.98 10.51
N ARG A 199 -19.42 24.16 10.64
CA ARG A 199 -18.90 24.62 11.94
C ARG A 199 -20.03 25.07 12.84
N PHE A 200 -19.88 24.87 14.14
CA PHE A 200 -20.81 25.37 15.13
C PHE A 200 -20.85 26.90 15.09
N THR A 201 -22.04 27.46 14.88
CA THR A 201 -22.28 28.94 14.87
C THR A 201 -23.04 29.42 16.09
N SER A 202 -23.67 28.50 16.87
CA SER A 202 -24.40 28.81 18.08
C SER A 202 -24.17 27.78 19.19
N TRP A 203 -24.34 28.20 20.45
CA TRP A 203 -24.26 27.28 21.60
C TRP A 203 -25.40 26.26 21.60
N ASP A 204 -26.56 26.59 21.03
CA ASP A 204 -27.68 25.64 20.93
C ASP A 204 -27.32 24.46 20.02
N GLN A 205 -26.61 24.73 18.93
CA GLN A 205 -26.10 23.63 18.06
C GLN A 205 -25.18 22.69 18.82
N ILE A 206 -24.29 23.20 19.68
CA ILE A 206 -23.39 22.40 20.50
C ILE A 206 -24.19 21.60 21.55
N TYR A 207 -25.16 22.25 22.19
CA TYR A 207 -25.94 21.65 23.26
C TYR A 207 -26.81 20.46 22.80
N TYR A 208 -27.37 20.58 21.59
CA TYR A 208 -28.24 19.52 21.02
C TYR A 208 -27.51 18.55 20.11
N ASN A 209 -26.19 18.67 19.97
CA ASN A 209 -25.40 17.75 19.16
C ASN A 209 -24.99 16.49 19.95
N SER A 210 -24.63 15.43 19.22
CA SER A 210 -23.98 14.26 19.81
C SER A 210 -22.68 14.62 20.50
N ILE A 211 -22.37 13.95 21.60
CA ILE A 211 -21.26 14.31 22.50
C ILE A 211 -19.94 13.80 21.91
N TYR A 212 -19.01 14.72 21.62
CA TYR A 212 -17.66 14.36 21.22
C TYR A 212 -16.81 14.00 22.46
N ILE A 213 -16.37 12.74 22.56
CA ILE A 213 -15.65 12.22 23.74
C ILE A 213 -14.24 12.80 23.88
N GLY A 214 -13.63 13.26 22.82
CA GLY A 214 -12.23 13.71 22.85
C GLY A 214 -12.00 15.01 23.61
N ARG A 215 -12.93 15.97 23.52
CA ARG A 215 -12.85 17.30 24.16
C ARG A 215 -14.19 17.99 24.12
N GLY A 216 -14.35 19.08 24.92
CA GLY A 216 -15.50 19.97 24.79
C GLY A 216 -15.48 20.73 23.45
N SER A 217 -16.62 20.81 22.80
CA SER A 217 -16.80 21.61 21.58
C SER A 217 -16.99 23.08 21.89
N VAL A 218 -16.47 23.96 21.03
CA VAL A 218 -16.64 25.42 21.11
C VAL A 218 -17.15 25.97 19.79
N LEU A 219 -17.63 27.23 19.79
CA LEU A 219 -18.04 27.90 18.55
C LEU A 219 -16.86 27.97 17.57
N GLY A 220 -17.13 27.61 16.32
CA GLY A 220 -16.12 27.54 15.26
C GLY A 220 -15.47 26.16 15.08
N ASP A 221 -15.65 25.23 16.01
CA ASP A 221 -15.27 23.84 15.82
C ASP A 221 -16.15 23.17 14.77
N TYR A 222 -15.65 22.10 14.13
CA TYR A 222 -16.44 21.29 13.23
C TYR A 222 -17.44 20.42 13.98
N ASN A 223 -18.66 20.34 13.48
CA ASN A 223 -19.65 19.35 13.88
C ASN A 223 -19.30 18.02 13.25
N TYR A 224 -18.81 17.07 14.03
CA TYR A 224 -18.56 15.71 13.55
C TYR A 224 -19.84 14.90 13.53
N GLU A 225 -19.90 13.95 12.60
CA GLU A 225 -21.06 13.10 12.38
C GLU A 225 -21.05 11.91 13.37
N ASP A 226 -22.17 11.70 14.03
CA ASP A 226 -22.47 10.48 14.79
C ASP A 226 -22.91 9.42 13.76
N TRP A 227 -21.93 8.69 13.23
CA TRP A 227 -22.14 7.73 12.14
C TRP A 227 -22.97 6.52 12.56
N ASN A 228 -22.78 6.04 13.77
CA ASN A 228 -23.48 4.88 14.30
C ASN A 228 -24.81 5.23 14.98
N GLY A 229 -25.08 6.50 15.27
CA GLY A 229 -26.32 7.02 15.86
C GLY A 229 -26.49 6.68 17.34
N ASP A 230 -25.40 6.51 18.10
CA ASP A 230 -25.45 6.16 19.53
C ASP A 230 -25.47 7.38 20.46
N GLY A 231 -25.38 8.59 19.92
CA GLY A 231 -25.34 9.87 20.64
C GLY A 231 -23.96 10.27 21.11
N TRP A 232 -22.93 9.50 20.82
CA TRP A 232 -21.55 9.76 21.19
C TRP A 232 -20.66 9.75 19.97
N ILE A 233 -19.85 10.78 19.78
CA ILE A 233 -18.86 10.83 18.70
C ILE A 233 -17.53 10.30 19.26
N ASN A 234 -17.11 9.14 18.79
CA ASN A 234 -15.93 8.43 19.26
C ASN A 234 -15.31 7.60 18.10
N GLU A 235 -14.31 6.77 18.40
CA GLU A 235 -13.64 5.94 17.41
C GLU A 235 -14.56 5.00 16.61
N LEU A 236 -15.79 4.74 17.10
CA LEU A 236 -16.76 3.91 16.38
C LEU A 236 -17.41 4.67 15.21
N ASP A 237 -17.35 6.00 15.20
CA ASP A 237 -17.91 6.85 14.15
C ASP A 237 -16.94 7.12 13.00
N GLU A 238 -15.68 6.69 13.15
CA GLU A 238 -14.76 6.74 12.02
C GLU A 238 -15.20 5.78 10.93
N HIS A 239 -15.27 6.29 9.71
CA HIS A 239 -15.66 5.55 8.51
C HIS A 239 -14.77 5.96 7.33
N PRO A 240 -14.82 5.25 6.19
CA PRO A 240 -14.09 5.66 4.99
C PRO A 240 -14.60 7.01 4.49
N LEU A 241 -13.76 8.03 4.54
CA LEU A 241 -14.10 9.40 4.08
C LEU A 241 -13.92 9.54 2.58
N THR A 242 -12.95 8.85 2.01
CA THR A 242 -12.65 8.91 0.59
C THR A 242 -12.42 7.53 0.02
N ASN A 243 -12.63 7.42 -1.28
CA ASN A 243 -12.27 6.19 -2.01
C ASN A 243 -10.77 6.13 -2.35
N THR A 244 -10.01 7.17 -2.07
CA THR A 244 -8.57 7.28 -2.33
C THR A 244 -7.85 7.75 -1.09
N GLY A 245 -6.58 7.36 -0.95
CA GLY A 245 -5.72 7.80 0.15
C GLY A 245 -5.08 9.17 -0.09
N ASP A 246 -4.02 9.43 0.65
CA ASP A 246 -3.22 10.65 0.62
C ASP A 246 -2.22 10.71 -0.54
N ARG A 247 -2.06 9.61 -1.27
CA ARG A 247 -1.12 9.51 -2.40
C ARG A 247 -1.85 9.47 -3.72
N PRO A 248 -1.38 10.20 -4.73
CA PRO A 248 -1.94 10.09 -6.07
C PRO A 248 -1.86 8.65 -6.59
N LEU A 249 -2.97 8.13 -7.10
CA LEU A 249 -3.04 6.82 -7.75
C LEU A 249 -2.64 6.90 -9.22
N ILE A 250 -2.75 8.09 -9.79
CA ILE A 250 -2.45 8.38 -11.17
C ILE A 250 -1.17 9.20 -11.22
N ASN A 251 -0.23 8.74 -12.03
CA ASN A 251 0.96 9.49 -12.39
C ASN A 251 0.94 9.70 -13.88
N PHE A 252 1.21 10.91 -14.32
CA PHE A 252 1.33 11.21 -15.74
C PHE A 252 2.48 12.18 -16.00
N GLY A 253 3.03 12.08 -17.18
CA GLY A 253 4.08 12.97 -17.63
C GLY A 253 3.90 13.34 -19.10
N LEU A 254 4.36 14.53 -19.47
CA LEU A 254 4.39 15.00 -20.85
C LEU A 254 5.78 15.53 -21.16
N THR A 255 6.37 15.04 -22.22
CA THR A 255 7.66 15.49 -22.74
C THR A 255 7.48 16.01 -24.17
N PHE A 256 8.01 17.18 -24.43
CA PHE A 256 8.07 17.77 -25.75
C PHE A 256 9.52 18.05 -26.12
N ASN A 257 9.98 17.44 -27.20
CA ASN A 257 11.30 17.66 -27.78
C ASN A 257 11.13 18.30 -29.15
N ALA A 258 11.92 19.30 -29.46
CA ALA A 258 11.95 19.87 -30.80
C ALA A 258 13.38 20.26 -31.21
N SER A 259 13.66 20.13 -32.48
CA SER A 259 14.94 20.57 -33.06
C SER A 259 14.72 21.30 -34.39
N TRP A 260 15.47 22.37 -34.59
CA TRP A 260 15.45 23.16 -35.82
C TRP A 260 16.83 23.80 -36.06
N LYS A 261 17.44 23.50 -37.20
CA LYS A 261 18.74 24.08 -37.64
C LYS A 261 19.83 24.09 -36.53
N GLY A 262 19.92 23.03 -35.74
CA GLY A 262 20.91 22.90 -34.67
C GLY A 262 20.49 23.47 -33.33
N PHE A 263 19.32 24.08 -33.20
CA PHE A 263 18.71 24.45 -31.94
C PHE A 263 17.86 23.28 -31.40
N TYR A 264 17.88 23.07 -30.07
CA TYR A 264 17.13 22.03 -29.38
C TYR A 264 16.32 22.63 -28.23
N ILE A 265 15.07 22.19 -28.10
CA ILE A 265 14.19 22.53 -26.98
C ILE A 265 13.70 21.22 -26.38
N ILE A 266 13.79 21.10 -25.07
CA ILE A 266 13.24 20.01 -24.28
C ILE A 266 12.37 20.62 -23.21
N LEU A 267 11.10 20.23 -23.16
CA LEU A 267 10.17 20.62 -22.11
C LEU A 267 9.62 19.34 -21.48
N GLU A 268 9.73 19.26 -20.18
CA GLU A 268 9.26 18.09 -19.40
C GLU A 268 8.33 18.57 -18.28
N ASN A 269 7.21 17.90 -18.13
CA ASN A 269 6.27 18.12 -17.05
C ASN A 269 5.87 16.77 -16.45
N PHE A 270 5.99 16.62 -15.13
CA PHE A 270 5.60 15.44 -14.37
C PHE A 270 4.61 15.84 -13.29
N CYS A 271 3.54 15.05 -13.13
CA CYS A 271 2.52 15.18 -12.08
C CYS A 271 2.20 13.81 -11.45
#